data_675e258909b1702034f63c777852d31e
#
_entry.id   675e258909b1702034f63c777852d31e
#
_cell.length_a   1.000
_cell.length_b   1.000
_cell.length_c   1.000
_cell.angle_alpha   90.00
_cell.angle_beta   90.00
_cell.angle_gamma   90.00
#
_symmetry.space_group_name_H-M   'P 1'
#
loop_
_entity.id
_entity.type
_entity.pdbx_description
1 polymer ?
#
loop_
_entity_poly.entity_id
_entity_poly.type
_entity_poly.pdbx_seq_one_letter_code
_entity_poly.pdbx_strand_id
1 'polypeptide(L)'
;MMSRLKRWLAVVSVAFVAGCGSGDDPVNVLETARNNQYTILGEAVTAAGLTATLSGPGPFTVFAPTDAAFAALLAELGITKAQLLADSALLTKVLTYHVVLGEVKKASVPLGTAITTVQGGVLRVDSSAGALVITDERGRTATITSTDIQASNGVIHGIDRVILPRGTVVEMAQANPVFSTLVEALVAADLTSTLSGSGPFTVFAPTNEAFAALLTELGLTKAELLANKPLLTDVLRYHVLSSRVGSSAVPLGLPITPLQAGFFKVSATPSGLVITDGRNRTAKIVTADVNATNGVIHVIDRVILPANLDIVQTAAANPDFSLLVEAVTAADLGAILSQPGPFTVFAPTNAAFVALLTELGTTKEALFANRELLTQVLTYHVVAGNVLKAAVPTGTAVATLAGPTQTLTVSPSLVITDQRGRTANIVATDVLTRNGVIHVIDRVILPN
;
A
#
# COMPACT_ATOMS: atom_id res chain seq x y z
N MET A 1 51.57 -79.21 25.75
CA MET A 1 52.72 -79.68 24.85
C MET A 1 52.99 -78.50 23.96
N MET A 2 54.00 -77.78 24.31
CA MET A 2 55.17 -77.25 23.64
C MET A 2 55.12 -77.24 22.10
N SER A 3 55.26 -76.05 21.47
CA SER A 3 56.46 -75.69 20.73
C SER A 3 56.15 -74.39 19.92
N ARG A 4 56.76 -73.31 20.26
CA ARG A 4 57.81 -72.50 19.64
C ARG A 4 57.77 -72.46 18.09
N LEU A 5 57.70 -71.27 17.50
CA LEU A 5 58.75 -70.73 16.69
C LEU A 5 58.55 -69.29 16.17
N LYS A 6 59.43 -68.44 16.59
CA LYS A 6 60.26 -67.44 15.93
C LYS A 6 59.64 -66.38 15.00
N ARG A 7 59.86 -65.15 15.47
CA ARG A 7 59.97 -63.87 14.82
C ARG A 7 60.73 -63.86 13.51
N TRP A 8 60.21 -63.12 12.51
CA TRP A 8 60.96 -62.36 11.55
C TRP A 8 60.45 -60.94 11.48
N LEU A 9 61.27 -59.95 11.95
CA LEU A 9 61.13 -58.54 11.66
C LEU A 9 61.55 -58.27 10.26
N ALA A 10 60.69 -57.82 9.36
CA ALA A 10 61.04 -57.11 8.14
C ALA A 10 60.81 -55.62 8.38
N VAL A 11 61.92 -54.88 8.53
CA VAL A 11 61.89 -53.40 8.55
C VAL A 11 61.66 -52.95 7.09
N VAL A 12 60.48 -52.50 6.78
CA VAL A 12 60.25 -51.76 5.53
C VAL A 12 60.42 -50.26 5.85
N SER A 13 61.53 -49.71 5.44
CA SER A 13 61.84 -48.29 5.40
C SER A 13 60.89 -47.63 4.35
N VAL A 14 59.80 -47.04 4.78
CA VAL A 14 59.04 -46.15 3.92
C VAL A 14 59.75 -44.82 3.91
N ALA A 15 60.41 -44.54 2.78
CA ALA A 15 60.89 -43.19 2.48
C ALA A 15 59.69 -42.22 2.39
N PHE A 16 59.58 -41.31 3.34
CA PHE A 16 58.71 -40.15 3.26
C PHE A 16 59.26 -39.26 2.14
N VAL A 17 58.68 -39.35 0.95
CA VAL A 17 58.83 -38.31 -0.05
C VAL A 17 57.99 -37.17 0.44
N ALA A 18 58.58 -36.13 1.03
CA ALA A 18 57.96 -34.83 1.25
C ALA A 18 57.69 -34.21 -0.12
N GLY A 19 56.52 -34.53 -0.70
CA GLY A 19 55.96 -33.79 -1.80
C GLY A 19 55.46 -32.48 -1.23
N CYS A 20 56.18 -31.38 -1.48
CA CYS A 20 55.62 -30.04 -1.44
C CYS A 20 54.53 -29.97 -2.52
N GLY A 21 53.33 -30.47 -2.23
CA GLY A 21 52.12 -30.10 -2.92
C GLY A 21 51.65 -28.80 -2.30
N SER A 22 51.67 -27.70 -3.05
CA SER A 22 50.87 -26.53 -2.77
C SER A 22 49.44 -27.01 -2.77
N GLY A 23 48.93 -27.36 -1.56
CA GLY A 23 47.59 -27.86 -1.40
C GLY A 23 46.63 -26.67 -1.52
N ASP A 24 46.07 -26.50 -2.71
CA ASP A 24 44.81 -25.80 -2.89
C ASP A 24 43.66 -26.71 -2.42
N ASP A 25 43.65 -27.10 -1.15
CA ASP A 25 42.48 -27.71 -0.57
C ASP A 25 41.35 -26.65 -0.66
N PRO A 26 40.19 -26.98 -1.23
CA PRO A 26 39.14 -26.00 -1.41
C PRO A 26 38.70 -25.46 -0.04
N VAL A 27 38.94 -24.17 0.17
CA VAL A 27 38.53 -23.45 1.37
C VAL A 27 37.00 -23.21 1.37
N ASN A 28 36.41 -22.86 2.51
CA ASN A 28 34.98 -22.64 2.63
C ASN A 28 34.49 -21.46 1.77
N VAL A 29 33.14 -21.32 1.61
CA VAL A 29 32.55 -20.27 0.74
C VAL A 29 33.01 -18.86 1.11
N LEU A 30 33.25 -18.57 2.40
CA LEU A 30 33.67 -17.24 2.85
C LEU A 30 35.10 -16.92 2.44
N GLU A 31 36.03 -17.87 2.63
CA GLU A 31 37.42 -17.71 2.23
C GLU A 31 37.57 -17.73 0.70
N THR A 32 36.79 -18.58 0.03
CA THR A 32 36.71 -18.60 -1.44
C THR A 32 36.22 -17.25 -1.98
N ALA A 33 35.20 -16.63 -1.36
CA ALA A 33 34.75 -15.31 -1.76
C ALA A 33 35.82 -14.23 -1.57
N ARG A 34 36.52 -14.22 -0.44
CA ARG A 34 37.65 -13.30 -0.20
C ARG A 34 38.75 -13.44 -1.22
N ASN A 35 39.13 -14.68 -1.56
CA ASN A 35 40.19 -15.00 -2.56
C ASN A 35 39.77 -14.56 -3.99
N ASN A 36 38.48 -14.46 -4.27
CA ASN A 36 37.91 -14.05 -5.56
C ASN A 36 37.47 -12.57 -5.59
N GLN A 37 38.05 -11.73 -4.74
CA GLN A 37 37.88 -10.27 -4.73
C GLN A 37 36.42 -9.77 -4.35
N TYR A 38 35.67 -10.58 -3.63
CA TYR A 38 34.42 -10.14 -3.00
C TYR A 38 34.71 -9.54 -1.61
N THR A 39 35.49 -8.44 -1.61
CA THR A 39 36.10 -7.88 -0.39
C THR A 39 35.02 -7.32 0.56
N ILE A 40 34.10 -6.52 0.04
CA ILE A 40 33.03 -5.89 0.84
C ILE A 40 32.07 -6.97 1.37
N LEU A 41 31.79 -8.03 0.61
CA LEU A 41 31.01 -9.16 1.10
C LEU A 41 31.67 -9.82 2.31
N GLY A 42 32.99 -10.07 2.25
CA GLY A 42 33.74 -10.65 3.37
C GLY A 42 33.73 -9.78 4.64
N GLU A 43 33.86 -8.46 4.49
CA GLU A 43 33.71 -7.50 5.58
C GLU A 43 32.29 -7.50 6.15
N ALA A 44 31.26 -7.49 5.28
CA ALA A 44 29.85 -7.49 5.66
C ALA A 44 29.48 -8.77 6.44
N VAL A 45 29.92 -9.93 5.99
CA VAL A 45 29.71 -11.23 6.68
C VAL A 45 30.35 -11.20 8.07
N THR A 46 31.51 -10.60 8.22
CA THR A 46 32.20 -10.45 9.51
C THR A 46 31.43 -9.50 10.44
N ALA A 47 31.01 -8.34 9.92
CA ALA A 47 30.23 -7.34 10.66
C ALA A 47 28.85 -7.86 11.10
N ALA A 48 28.23 -8.71 10.27
CA ALA A 48 26.95 -9.37 10.60
C ALA A 48 27.09 -10.54 11.59
N GLY A 49 28.32 -10.94 11.98
CA GLY A 49 28.56 -12.11 12.83
C GLY A 49 28.27 -13.46 12.18
N LEU A 50 28.21 -13.52 10.84
CA LEU A 50 27.83 -14.73 10.09
C LEU A 50 29.02 -15.62 9.71
N THR A 51 30.25 -15.27 10.14
CA THR A 51 31.48 -16.01 9.82
C THR A 51 31.35 -17.48 10.20
N ALA A 52 30.97 -17.80 11.43
CA ALA A 52 30.83 -19.17 11.89
C ALA A 52 29.77 -19.96 11.11
N THR A 53 28.68 -19.32 10.74
CA THR A 53 27.58 -19.92 9.96
C THR A 53 28.03 -20.32 8.56
N LEU A 54 28.72 -19.43 7.83
CA LEU A 54 29.16 -19.67 6.45
C LEU A 54 30.43 -20.46 6.36
N SER A 55 31.23 -20.57 7.42
CA SER A 55 32.37 -21.48 7.52
C SER A 55 31.97 -22.88 8.03
N GLY A 56 30.75 -23.08 8.45
CA GLY A 56 30.22 -24.35 8.93
C GLY A 56 29.95 -25.36 7.83
N PRO A 57 29.41 -26.53 8.20
CA PRO A 57 29.09 -27.58 7.24
C PRO A 57 27.92 -27.13 6.32
N GLY A 58 28.25 -27.12 5.01
CA GLY A 58 27.24 -26.86 3.98
C GLY A 58 26.37 -28.10 3.67
N PRO A 59 25.92 -28.27 2.44
CA PRO A 59 26.29 -27.43 1.29
C PRO A 59 25.49 -26.10 1.20
N PHE A 60 26.19 -25.06 0.73
CA PHE A 60 25.59 -23.74 0.48
C PHE A 60 25.69 -23.34 -1.00
N THR A 61 24.73 -22.58 -1.48
CA THR A 61 24.88 -21.77 -2.69
C THR A 61 24.85 -20.30 -2.29
N VAL A 62 25.91 -19.58 -2.62
CA VAL A 62 26.06 -18.16 -2.28
C VAL A 62 26.02 -17.33 -3.55
N PHE A 63 25.03 -16.45 -3.65
CA PHE A 63 25.00 -15.41 -4.68
C PHE A 63 25.82 -14.22 -4.16
N ALA A 64 27.06 -14.11 -4.60
CA ALA A 64 28.06 -13.17 -4.09
C ALA A 64 28.02 -11.84 -4.87
N PRO A 65 27.57 -10.72 -4.27
CA PRO A 65 27.66 -9.42 -4.93
C PRO A 65 29.09 -8.96 -5.05
N THR A 66 29.45 -8.43 -6.23
CA THR A 66 30.75 -7.80 -6.44
C THR A 66 30.90 -6.53 -5.59
N ASP A 67 32.13 -6.05 -5.41
CA ASP A 67 32.38 -4.77 -4.72
C ASP A 67 31.69 -3.60 -5.45
N ALA A 68 31.62 -3.65 -6.79
CA ALA A 68 30.86 -2.69 -7.59
C ALA A 68 29.34 -2.74 -7.30
N ALA A 69 28.79 -3.94 -7.08
CA ALA A 69 27.38 -4.11 -6.69
C ALA A 69 27.09 -3.47 -5.33
N PHE A 70 28.00 -3.61 -4.37
CA PHE A 70 27.87 -2.92 -3.08
C PHE A 70 28.02 -1.41 -3.22
N ALA A 71 28.97 -0.91 -4.03
CA ALA A 71 29.12 0.52 -4.28
C ALA A 71 27.83 1.14 -4.88
N ALA A 72 27.20 0.44 -5.82
CA ALA A 72 25.92 0.85 -6.40
C ALA A 72 24.79 0.89 -5.33
N LEU A 73 24.71 -0.10 -4.45
CA LEU A 73 23.75 -0.11 -3.33
C LEU A 73 23.98 1.06 -2.37
N LEU A 74 25.23 1.35 -2.00
CA LEU A 74 25.57 2.48 -1.11
C LEU A 74 25.15 3.80 -1.72
N ALA A 75 25.38 4.01 -3.02
CA ALA A 75 24.92 5.19 -3.74
C ALA A 75 23.40 5.29 -3.80
N GLU A 76 22.70 4.17 -4.03
CA GLU A 76 21.24 4.09 -4.04
C GLU A 76 20.63 4.45 -2.69
N LEU A 77 21.24 3.97 -1.59
CA LEU A 77 20.77 4.24 -0.22
C LEU A 77 21.25 5.61 0.34
N GLY A 78 22.20 6.27 -0.31
CA GLY A 78 22.78 7.52 0.18
C GLY A 78 23.56 7.35 1.48
N ILE A 79 24.16 6.16 1.73
CA ILE A 79 24.90 5.84 2.93
C ILE A 79 26.36 5.48 2.63
N THR A 80 27.22 5.60 3.61
CA THR A 80 28.63 5.16 3.52
C THR A 80 28.77 3.68 3.83
N LYS A 81 29.88 3.06 3.38
CA LYS A 81 30.22 1.68 3.74
C LYS A 81 30.28 1.48 5.27
N ALA A 82 30.81 2.45 6.00
CA ALA A 82 30.90 2.38 7.46
C ALA A 82 29.50 2.33 8.11
N GLN A 83 28.56 3.12 7.60
CA GLN A 83 27.17 3.08 8.09
C GLN A 83 26.48 1.75 7.77
N LEU A 84 26.69 1.19 6.57
CA LEU A 84 26.17 -0.13 6.24
C LEU A 84 26.74 -1.22 7.17
N LEU A 85 28.07 -1.21 7.40
CA LEU A 85 28.74 -2.22 8.24
C LEU A 85 28.37 -2.07 9.73
N ALA A 86 27.91 -0.93 10.17
CA ALA A 86 27.42 -0.71 11.54
C ALA A 86 26.00 -1.29 11.78
N ASP A 87 25.21 -1.52 10.73
CA ASP A 87 23.86 -2.09 10.84
C ASP A 87 23.88 -3.62 10.68
N SER A 88 24.26 -4.30 11.75
CA SER A 88 24.34 -5.77 11.82
C SER A 88 23.00 -6.46 11.53
N ALA A 89 21.87 -5.85 11.90
CA ALA A 89 20.53 -6.42 11.66
C ALA A 89 20.17 -6.39 10.17
N LEU A 90 20.41 -5.26 9.50
CA LEU A 90 20.21 -5.13 8.06
C LEU A 90 21.15 -6.08 7.30
N LEU A 91 22.43 -6.12 7.68
CA LEU A 91 23.41 -7.03 7.06
C LEU A 91 22.99 -8.49 7.19
N THR A 92 22.62 -8.94 8.39
CA THR A 92 22.14 -10.31 8.61
C THR A 92 20.96 -10.65 7.70
N LYS A 93 19.97 -9.77 7.64
CA LYS A 93 18.78 -9.93 6.79
C LYS A 93 19.15 -10.03 5.30
N VAL A 94 20.02 -9.14 4.83
CA VAL A 94 20.43 -9.09 3.42
C VAL A 94 21.34 -10.27 3.08
N LEU A 95 22.37 -10.54 3.87
CA LEU A 95 23.35 -11.61 3.57
C LEU A 95 22.73 -13.00 3.62
N THR A 96 21.82 -13.28 4.58
CA THR A 96 21.11 -14.57 4.61
C THR A 96 20.13 -14.72 3.45
N TYR A 97 19.69 -13.63 2.84
CA TYR A 97 18.90 -13.66 1.60
C TYR A 97 19.76 -14.00 0.36
N HIS A 98 21.07 -13.80 0.41
CA HIS A 98 22.01 -14.21 -0.64
C HIS A 98 22.44 -15.68 -0.57
N VAL A 99 22.00 -16.41 0.44
CA VAL A 99 22.39 -17.80 0.69
C VAL A 99 21.20 -18.74 0.54
N VAL A 100 21.42 -19.82 -0.21
CA VAL A 100 20.46 -20.92 -0.37
C VAL A 100 21.11 -22.20 0.21
N LEU A 101 20.33 -23.03 0.90
CA LEU A 101 20.76 -24.34 1.34
C LEU A 101 20.83 -25.30 0.15
N GLY A 102 21.87 -26.10 0.11
CA GLY A 102 22.14 -27.00 -1.01
C GLY A 102 23.14 -26.42 -2.00
N GLU A 103 23.78 -27.30 -2.76
CA GLU A 103 24.69 -26.95 -3.85
C GLU A 103 23.91 -26.91 -5.16
N VAL A 104 23.66 -25.72 -5.70
CA VAL A 104 22.94 -25.50 -6.95
C VAL A 104 23.91 -24.97 -8.00
N LYS A 105 24.46 -25.85 -8.84
CA LYS A 105 25.29 -25.47 -9.97
C LYS A 105 24.49 -24.85 -11.10
N LYS A 106 25.11 -24.05 -11.96
CA LYS A 106 24.49 -23.40 -13.12
C LYS A 106 23.56 -24.31 -13.90
N ALA A 107 24.00 -25.53 -14.17
CA ALA A 107 23.22 -26.52 -14.94
C ALA A 107 21.97 -27.03 -14.23
N SER A 108 21.89 -26.87 -12.90
CA SER A 108 20.81 -27.36 -12.04
C SER A 108 19.94 -26.24 -11.47
N VAL A 109 20.17 -24.96 -11.87
CA VAL A 109 19.36 -23.84 -11.41
C VAL A 109 17.92 -24.02 -11.87
N PRO A 110 16.93 -24.04 -10.94
CA PRO A 110 15.53 -24.22 -11.29
C PRO A 110 14.99 -22.91 -11.87
N LEU A 111 15.02 -22.79 -13.21
CA LEU A 111 14.55 -21.59 -13.90
C LEU A 111 13.05 -21.39 -13.73
N GLY A 112 12.65 -20.13 -13.57
CA GLY A 112 11.24 -19.72 -13.50
C GLY A 112 10.50 -20.09 -12.22
N THR A 113 11.17 -20.74 -11.26
CA THR A 113 10.56 -21.15 -9.99
C THR A 113 11.13 -20.38 -8.79
N ALA A 114 10.35 -20.32 -7.73
CA ALA A 114 10.78 -19.67 -6.48
C ALA A 114 11.83 -20.52 -5.78
N ILE A 115 12.96 -19.92 -5.42
CA ILE A 115 14.06 -20.52 -4.65
C ILE A 115 14.03 -19.89 -3.26
N THR A 116 13.85 -20.70 -2.21
CA THR A 116 13.82 -20.22 -0.83
C THR A 116 15.24 -20.02 -0.31
N THR A 117 15.51 -18.84 0.25
CA THR A 117 16.80 -18.48 0.84
C THR A 117 16.88 -18.83 2.33
N VAL A 118 18.07 -18.78 2.92
CA VAL A 118 18.28 -18.96 4.37
C VAL A 118 17.53 -17.92 5.18
N GLN A 119 17.32 -16.73 4.66
CA GLN A 119 16.52 -15.66 5.29
C GLN A 119 15.03 -16.02 5.35
N GLY A 120 14.55 -16.98 4.54
CA GLY A 120 13.15 -17.41 4.44
C GLY A 120 12.36 -16.71 3.32
N GLY A 121 12.88 -15.65 2.72
CA GLY A 121 12.35 -15.04 1.52
C GLY A 121 12.68 -15.85 0.26
N VAL A 122 12.10 -15.46 -0.87
CA VAL A 122 12.26 -16.17 -2.13
C VAL A 122 12.95 -15.28 -3.18
N LEU A 123 13.75 -15.90 -4.01
CA LEU A 123 14.26 -15.31 -5.24
C LEU A 123 13.87 -16.19 -6.43
N ARG A 124 13.93 -15.64 -7.63
CA ARG A 124 13.65 -16.36 -8.86
C ARG A 124 14.81 -16.14 -9.82
N VAL A 125 15.22 -17.19 -10.50
CA VAL A 125 16.25 -17.13 -11.56
C VAL A 125 15.59 -17.44 -12.89
N ASP A 126 15.80 -16.57 -13.86
CA ASP A 126 15.32 -16.72 -15.22
C ASP A 126 16.52 -16.66 -16.18
N SER A 127 16.37 -17.21 -17.40
CA SER A 127 17.32 -17.05 -18.47
C SER A 127 16.88 -15.90 -19.38
N SER A 128 17.71 -14.89 -19.54
CA SER A 128 17.46 -13.73 -20.42
C SER A 128 18.68 -13.47 -21.30
N ALA A 129 18.51 -13.48 -22.61
CA ALA A 129 19.58 -13.29 -23.60
C ALA A 129 20.83 -14.14 -23.37
N GLY A 130 20.66 -15.38 -22.85
CA GLY A 130 21.75 -16.31 -22.54
C GLY A 130 22.45 -16.10 -21.20
N ALA A 131 22.08 -15.06 -20.45
CA ALA A 131 22.51 -14.82 -19.08
C ALA A 131 21.48 -15.34 -18.07
N LEU A 132 21.94 -15.71 -16.88
CA LEU A 132 21.07 -15.99 -15.74
C LEU A 132 20.81 -14.68 -14.99
N VAL A 133 19.54 -14.37 -14.77
CA VAL A 133 19.10 -13.15 -14.10
C VAL A 133 18.27 -13.53 -12.89
N ILE A 134 18.67 -13.05 -11.72
CA ILE A 134 17.90 -13.19 -10.47
C ILE A 134 16.90 -12.04 -10.39
N THR A 135 15.66 -12.34 -10.06
CA THR A 135 14.66 -11.36 -9.63
C THR A 135 14.44 -11.51 -8.13
N ASP A 136 14.64 -10.45 -7.37
CA ASP A 136 14.47 -10.42 -5.92
C ASP A 136 13.02 -10.10 -5.52
N GLU A 137 12.71 -10.14 -4.21
CA GLU A 137 11.36 -9.84 -3.69
C GLU A 137 10.92 -8.37 -3.81
N ARG A 138 11.82 -7.48 -4.22
CA ARG A 138 11.53 -6.08 -4.53
C ARG A 138 11.32 -5.85 -6.03
N GLY A 139 11.35 -6.93 -6.85
CA GLY A 139 11.24 -6.87 -8.30
C GLY A 139 12.51 -6.36 -9.00
N ARG A 140 13.62 -6.27 -8.29
CA ARG A 140 14.91 -5.84 -8.85
C ARG A 140 15.61 -7.02 -9.50
N THR A 141 16.40 -6.76 -10.53
CA THR A 141 17.15 -7.80 -11.22
C THR A 141 18.64 -7.68 -10.96
N ALA A 142 19.31 -8.83 -10.82
CA ALA A 142 20.76 -8.99 -10.75
C ALA A 142 21.22 -10.04 -11.75
N THR A 143 22.24 -9.74 -12.55
CA THR A 143 22.80 -10.69 -13.51
C THR A 143 23.86 -11.55 -12.82
N ILE A 144 23.84 -12.86 -13.05
CA ILE A 144 24.89 -13.75 -12.60
C ILE A 144 26.07 -13.61 -13.56
N THR A 145 27.17 -13.03 -13.07
CA THR A 145 28.38 -12.70 -13.86
C THR A 145 29.42 -13.79 -13.85
N SER A 146 29.48 -14.59 -12.80
CA SER A 146 30.35 -15.79 -12.69
C SER A 146 29.58 -16.94 -12.06
N THR A 147 29.88 -18.17 -12.48
CA THR A 147 29.12 -19.34 -12.00
C THR A 147 30.08 -20.44 -11.54
N ASP A 148 29.59 -21.29 -10.64
CA ASP A 148 30.21 -22.54 -10.22
C ASP A 148 31.63 -22.38 -9.63
N ILE A 149 31.87 -21.27 -8.89
CA ILE A 149 33.12 -21.12 -8.11
C ILE A 149 33.02 -22.09 -6.93
N GLN A 150 33.82 -23.14 -6.96
CA GLN A 150 33.77 -24.22 -5.98
C GLN A 150 34.42 -23.82 -4.65
N ALA A 151 33.78 -24.25 -3.55
CA ALA A 151 34.30 -24.17 -2.20
C ALA A 151 34.13 -25.53 -1.49
N SER A 152 34.82 -25.74 -0.37
CA SER A 152 34.76 -27.02 0.37
C SER A 152 33.35 -27.31 0.95
N ASN A 153 32.56 -26.29 1.18
CA ASN A 153 31.20 -26.39 1.78
C ASN A 153 30.09 -25.78 0.89
N GLY A 154 30.32 -25.64 -0.44
CA GLY A 154 29.30 -25.15 -1.35
C GLY A 154 29.83 -24.54 -2.65
N VAL A 155 28.97 -23.74 -3.29
CA VAL A 155 29.24 -23.08 -4.56
C VAL A 155 28.91 -21.60 -4.49
N ILE A 156 29.68 -20.77 -5.21
CA ILE A 156 29.47 -19.32 -5.30
C ILE A 156 29.10 -18.94 -6.74
N HIS A 157 28.11 -18.08 -6.88
CA HIS A 157 27.78 -17.39 -8.11
C HIS A 157 27.95 -15.89 -7.90
N GLY A 158 28.82 -15.24 -8.67
CA GLY A 158 28.99 -13.78 -8.61
C GLY A 158 27.84 -13.07 -9.26
N ILE A 159 27.38 -11.98 -8.66
CA ILE A 159 26.27 -11.16 -9.15
C ILE A 159 26.65 -9.68 -9.22
N ASP A 160 26.09 -8.96 -10.22
CA ASP A 160 26.36 -7.55 -10.50
C ASP A 160 25.54 -6.57 -9.64
N ARG A 161 24.60 -7.08 -8.83
CA ARG A 161 23.77 -6.26 -7.94
C ARG A 161 23.46 -6.99 -6.65
N VAL A 162 23.42 -6.26 -5.53
CA VAL A 162 22.94 -6.79 -4.24
C VAL A 162 21.43 -7.04 -4.34
N ILE A 163 21.01 -8.28 -4.09
CA ILE A 163 19.59 -8.66 -4.02
C ILE A 163 19.03 -8.35 -2.64
N LEU A 164 17.78 -7.89 -2.59
CA LEU A 164 17.16 -7.47 -1.34
C LEU A 164 15.91 -8.28 -1.04
N PRO A 165 15.76 -8.76 0.21
CA PRO A 165 14.53 -9.38 0.65
C PRO A 165 13.41 -8.34 0.71
N ARG A 166 12.17 -8.82 0.82
CA ARG A 166 11.00 -7.95 1.01
C ARG A 166 11.24 -6.97 2.15
N GLY A 167 10.93 -5.71 1.89
CA GLY A 167 11.03 -4.62 2.84
C GLY A 167 9.69 -4.26 3.47
N THR A 168 9.71 -3.31 4.39
CA THR A 168 8.54 -2.57 4.86
C THR A 168 7.90 -1.79 3.70
N VAL A 169 6.67 -1.29 3.87
CA VAL A 169 6.03 -0.44 2.83
C VAL A 169 6.89 0.76 2.44
N VAL A 170 7.66 1.31 3.39
CA VAL A 170 8.60 2.42 3.14
C VAL A 170 9.80 1.96 2.32
N GLU A 171 10.47 0.86 2.72
CA GLU A 171 11.62 0.30 1.99
C GLU A 171 11.23 -0.13 0.57
N MET A 172 10.01 -0.65 0.37
CA MET A 172 9.49 -1.00 -0.96
C MET A 172 9.29 0.26 -1.82
N ALA A 173 8.79 1.36 -1.24
CA ALA A 173 8.64 2.62 -1.95
C ALA A 173 10.01 3.25 -2.28
N GLN A 174 10.96 3.24 -1.35
CA GLN A 174 12.32 3.75 -1.55
C GLN A 174 13.08 3.00 -2.66
N ALA A 175 12.85 1.70 -2.80
CA ALA A 175 13.51 0.88 -3.82
C ALA A 175 12.96 1.11 -5.25
N ASN A 176 11.86 1.84 -5.41
CA ASN A 176 11.22 2.05 -6.71
C ASN A 176 11.22 3.56 -7.08
N PRO A 177 11.98 3.97 -8.11
CA PRO A 177 12.08 5.38 -8.53
C PRO A 177 10.75 6.06 -8.88
N VAL A 178 9.72 5.29 -9.23
CA VAL A 178 8.36 5.79 -9.52
C VAL A 178 7.73 6.47 -8.29
N PHE A 179 8.21 6.20 -7.08
CA PHE A 179 7.73 6.76 -5.82
C PHE A 179 8.66 7.80 -5.20
N SER A 180 9.65 8.32 -5.92
CA SER A 180 10.63 9.26 -5.34
C SER A 180 9.95 10.47 -4.68
N THR A 181 8.92 11.05 -5.29
CA THR A 181 8.15 12.17 -4.71
C THR A 181 7.35 11.74 -3.47
N LEU A 182 6.77 10.52 -3.46
CA LEU A 182 6.10 9.98 -2.28
C LEU A 182 7.08 9.82 -1.11
N VAL A 183 8.27 9.29 -1.38
CA VAL A 183 9.33 9.12 -0.35
C VAL A 183 9.75 10.46 0.23
N GLU A 184 10.01 11.47 -0.62
CA GLU A 184 10.31 12.84 -0.16
C GLU A 184 9.17 13.41 0.68
N ALA A 185 7.91 13.18 0.28
CA ALA A 185 6.73 13.62 1.01
C ALA A 185 6.62 12.93 2.39
N LEU A 186 6.90 11.62 2.47
CA LEU A 186 6.92 10.88 3.75
C LEU A 186 7.99 11.40 4.71
N VAL A 187 9.17 11.74 4.18
CA VAL A 187 10.26 12.35 4.98
C VAL A 187 9.85 13.73 5.48
N ALA A 188 9.31 14.60 4.60
CA ALA A 188 8.89 15.95 4.96
C ALA A 188 7.74 15.97 6.00
N ALA A 189 6.88 14.95 5.98
CA ALA A 189 5.77 14.77 6.94
C ALA A 189 6.16 14.04 8.23
N ASP A 190 7.42 13.59 8.40
CA ASP A 190 7.90 12.74 9.51
C ASP A 190 7.12 11.42 9.67
N LEU A 191 6.59 10.86 8.58
CA LEU A 191 5.80 9.63 8.61
C LEU A 191 6.61 8.36 8.35
N THR A 192 7.89 8.50 8.00
CA THR A 192 8.78 7.38 7.66
C THR A 192 8.88 6.36 8.80
N SER A 193 9.12 6.81 10.03
CA SER A 193 9.22 5.93 11.21
C SER A 193 7.90 5.22 11.52
N THR A 194 6.78 5.92 11.41
CA THR A 194 5.44 5.37 11.65
C THR A 194 5.13 4.23 10.68
N LEU A 195 5.38 4.45 9.39
CA LEU A 195 5.09 3.45 8.35
C LEU A 195 6.17 2.37 8.21
N SER A 196 7.34 2.53 8.82
CA SER A 196 8.35 1.47 8.99
C SER A 196 8.05 0.55 10.17
N GLY A 197 7.09 0.90 11.03
CA GLY A 197 6.66 0.09 12.17
C GLY A 197 6.02 -1.24 11.78
N SER A 198 5.57 -1.99 12.78
CA SER A 198 5.09 -3.38 12.61
C SER A 198 3.82 -3.54 11.76
N GLY A 199 3.04 -2.46 11.54
CA GLY A 199 1.79 -2.53 10.80
C GLY A 199 0.69 -3.34 11.52
N PRO A 200 -0.26 -3.99 10.82
CA PRO A 200 -0.33 -4.07 9.35
C PRO A 200 -0.84 -2.80 8.68
N PHE A 201 -0.31 -2.49 7.49
CA PHE A 201 -0.73 -1.34 6.71
C PHE A 201 -1.25 -1.73 5.32
N THR A 202 -2.17 -0.92 4.79
CA THR A 202 -2.45 -0.85 3.34
C THR A 202 -2.12 0.56 2.89
N VAL A 203 -1.25 0.69 1.90
CA VAL A 203 -0.81 1.98 1.37
C VAL A 203 -1.28 2.11 -0.06
N PHE A 204 -2.09 3.11 -0.35
CA PHE A 204 -2.40 3.53 -1.71
C PHE A 204 -1.31 4.50 -2.16
N ALA A 205 -0.32 4.00 -2.91
CA ALA A 205 0.90 4.73 -3.25
C ALA A 205 0.76 5.46 -4.59
N PRO A 206 0.67 6.80 -4.60
CA PRO A 206 0.63 7.58 -5.84
C PRO A 206 2.00 7.64 -6.50
N THR A 207 2.01 7.57 -7.84
CA THR A 207 3.21 7.72 -8.66
C THR A 207 3.72 9.16 -8.69
N ASN A 208 4.93 9.37 -9.23
CA ASN A 208 5.45 10.73 -9.44
C ASN A 208 4.54 11.55 -10.37
N GLU A 209 3.95 10.91 -11.39
CA GLU A 209 2.99 11.53 -12.31
C GLU A 209 1.71 11.94 -11.57
N ALA A 210 1.24 11.12 -10.63
CA ALA A 210 0.09 11.45 -9.79
C ALA A 210 0.35 12.70 -8.94
N PHE A 211 1.56 12.85 -8.39
CA PHE A 211 1.97 14.06 -7.69
C PHE A 211 2.09 15.27 -8.62
N ALA A 212 2.68 15.10 -9.82
CA ALA A 212 2.77 16.18 -10.80
C ALA A 212 1.38 16.71 -11.19
N ALA A 213 0.41 15.82 -11.40
CA ALA A 213 -0.97 16.19 -11.66
C ALA A 213 -1.60 16.96 -10.47
N LEU A 214 -1.35 16.53 -9.25
CA LEU A 214 -1.81 17.24 -8.05
C LEU A 214 -1.21 18.66 -7.95
N LEU A 215 0.09 18.81 -8.19
CA LEU A 215 0.76 20.11 -8.15
C LEU A 215 0.15 21.08 -9.18
N THR A 216 -0.14 20.59 -10.38
CA THR A 216 -0.82 21.38 -11.42
C THR A 216 -2.25 21.76 -10.98
N GLU A 217 -3.00 20.83 -10.40
CA GLU A 217 -4.38 21.06 -9.91
C GLU A 217 -4.43 22.11 -8.80
N LEU A 218 -3.45 22.09 -7.88
CA LEU A 218 -3.38 23.03 -6.76
C LEU A 218 -2.68 24.35 -7.08
N GLY A 219 -2.02 24.46 -8.22
CA GLY A 219 -1.18 25.62 -8.59
C GLY A 219 0.04 25.76 -7.68
N LEU A 220 0.57 24.66 -7.15
CA LEU A 220 1.71 24.63 -6.24
C LEU A 220 2.97 24.08 -6.92
N THR A 221 4.11 24.54 -6.48
CA THR A 221 5.38 23.88 -6.74
C THR A 221 5.61 22.70 -5.78
N LYS A 222 6.47 21.77 -6.15
CA LYS A 222 6.85 20.64 -5.27
C LYS A 222 7.42 21.15 -3.93
N ALA A 223 8.22 22.19 -3.96
CA ALA A 223 8.82 22.77 -2.75
C ALA A 223 7.74 23.32 -1.80
N GLU A 224 6.74 24.03 -2.32
CA GLU A 224 5.63 24.55 -1.53
C GLU A 224 4.77 23.42 -0.92
N LEU A 225 4.51 22.36 -1.69
CA LEU A 225 3.80 21.18 -1.16
C LEU A 225 4.58 20.53 -0.01
N LEU A 226 5.89 20.29 -0.19
CA LEU A 226 6.73 19.65 0.82
C LEU A 226 6.92 20.53 2.06
N ALA A 227 6.90 21.87 1.93
CA ALA A 227 6.96 22.80 3.04
C ALA A 227 5.64 22.87 3.85
N ASN A 228 4.51 22.50 3.25
CA ASN A 228 3.20 22.51 3.93
C ASN A 228 2.97 21.19 4.68
N LYS A 229 3.69 21.00 5.78
CA LYS A 229 3.66 19.78 6.58
C LYS A 229 2.26 19.37 7.06
N PRO A 230 1.36 20.28 7.53
CA PRO A 230 0.00 19.89 7.91
C PRO A 230 -0.80 19.28 6.77
N LEU A 231 -0.86 19.97 5.62
CA LEU A 231 -1.55 19.47 4.43
C LEU A 231 -0.97 18.12 3.97
N LEU A 232 0.35 18.04 3.94
CA LEU A 232 1.05 16.84 3.50
C LEU A 232 0.76 15.64 4.42
N THR A 233 0.77 15.86 5.75
CA THR A 233 0.44 14.83 6.74
C THR A 233 -1.00 14.35 6.58
N ASP A 234 -1.96 15.24 6.41
CA ASP A 234 -3.37 14.90 6.21
C ASP A 234 -3.57 14.07 4.94
N VAL A 235 -2.96 14.51 3.83
CA VAL A 235 -3.03 13.80 2.54
C VAL A 235 -2.38 12.43 2.65
N LEU A 236 -1.17 12.31 3.18
CA LEU A 236 -0.46 11.03 3.27
C LEU A 236 -1.17 10.04 4.22
N ARG A 237 -1.70 10.48 5.35
CA ARG A 237 -2.49 9.63 6.25
C ARG A 237 -3.81 9.19 5.62
N TYR A 238 -4.36 9.96 4.70
CA TYR A 238 -5.55 9.58 3.93
C TYR A 238 -5.27 8.45 2.92
N HIS A 239 -4.01 8.21 2.57
CA HIS A 239 -3.57 7.11 1.70
C HIS A 239 -3.29 5.80 2.46
N VAL A 240 -3.44 5.76 3.79
CA VAL A 240 -3.02 4.61 4.60
C VAL A 240 -4.18 4.05 5.43
N LEU A 241 -4.34 2.73 5.39
CA LEU A 241 -5.22 1.99 6.31
C LEU A 241 -4.37 1.30 7.37
N SER A 242 -4.90 1.18 8.60
CA SER A 242 -4.30 0.43 9.72
C SER A 242 -4.60 -1.08 9.69
N SER A 243 -4.86 -1.61 8.51
CA SER A 243 -5.13 -3.04 8.27
C SER A 243 -4.53 -3.47 6.94
N ARG A 244 -4.28 -4.78 6.79
CA ARG A 244 -3.84 -5.35 5.51
C ARG A 244 -5.06 -5.76 4.69
N VAL A 245 -5.32 -5.04 3.61
CA VAL A 245 -6.44 -5.28 2.70
C VAL A 245 -5.89 -5.54 1.30
N GLY A 246 -5.87 -6.80 0.86
CA GLY A 246 -5.56 -7.16 -0.53
C GLY A 246 -6.68 -6.77 -1.47
N SER A 247 -6.39 -6.68 -2.77
CA SER A 247 -7.35 -6.22 -3.79
C SER A 247 -8.65 -7.03 -3.82
N SER A 248 -8.58 -8.33 -3.56
CA SER A 248 -9.75 -9.23 -3.48
C SER A 248 -10.60 -9.04 -2.22
N ALA A 249 -10.06 -8.42 -1.19
CA ALA A 249 -10.73 -8.18 0.11
C ALA A 249 -11.19 -6.72 0.27
N VAL A 250 -11.00 -5.87 -0.74
CA VAL A 250 -11.45 -4.47 -0.69
C VAL A 250 -12.97 -4.42 -0.63
N PRO A 251 -13.57 -3.72 0.37
CA PRO A 251 -15.02 -3.59 0.48
C PRO A 251 -15.55 -2.66 -0.61
N LEU A 252 -16.06 -3.24 -1.71
CA LEU A 252 -16.52 -2.49 -2.86
C LEU A 252 -17.79 -1.71 -2.58
N GLY A 253 -17.80 -0.43 -2.94
CA GLY A 253 -18.94 0.47 -2.79
C GLY A 253 -19.24 0.90 -1.34
N LEU A 254 -18.49 0.39 -0.37
CA LEU A 254 -18.64 0.73 1.05
C LEU A 254 -17.63 1.80 1.48
N PRO A 255 -17.88 2.54 2.57
CA PRO A 255 -16.95 3.54 3.08
C PRO A 255 -15.70 2.84 3.65
N ILE A 256 -14.53 3.29 3.21
CA ILE A 256 -13.22 2.84 3.70
C ILE A 256 -12.62 3.98 4.50
N THR A 257 -12.31 3.73 5.78
CA THR A 257 -11.78 4.74 6.69
C THR A 257 -10.25 4.65 6.76
N PRO A 258 -9.50 5.68 6.30
CA PRO A 258 -8.05 5.75 6.40
C PRO A 258 -7.58 6.18 7.80
N LEU A 259 -6.25 6.31 7.98
CA LEU A 259 -5.66 6.88 9.22
C LEU A 259 -6.00 8.36 9.42
N GLN A 260 -6.32 9.09 8.37
CA GLN A 260 -6.87 10.45 8.42
C GLN A 260 -8.39 10.38 8.55
N ALA A 261 -8.98 11.38 9.22
CA ALA A 261 -10.43 11.51 9.29
C ALA A 261 -11.08 11.60 7.89
N GLY A 262 -12.31 11.10 7.78
CA GLY A 262 -13.04 11.00 6.53
C GLY A 262 -13.06 9.58 5.98
N PHE A 263 -13.47 9.43 4.75
CA PHE A 263 -13.56 8.14 4.07
C PHE A 263 -13.47 8.32 2.55
N PHE A 264 -13.17 7.23 1.87
CA PHE A 264 -13.26 7.09 0.42
C PHE A 264 -13.97 5.78 0.10
N LYS A 265 -14.30 5.53 -1.15
CA LYS A 265 -14.84 4.24 -1.60
C LYS A 265 -14.04 3.69 -2.77
N VAL A 266 -14.07 2.36 -2.92
CA VAL A 266 -13.51 1.67 -4.08
C VAL A 266 -14.64 0.98 -4.84
N SER A 267 -14.63 1.09 -6.13
CA SER A 267 -15.59 0.45 -7.03
C SER A 267 -14.87 -0.42 -8.05
N ALA A 268 -15.47 -1.57 -8.40
CA ALA A 268 -15.00 -2.36 -9.52
C ALA A 268 -15.56 -1.79 -10.83
N THR A 269 -14.71 -1.65 -11.83
CA THR A 269 -15.06 -1.23 -13.18
C THR A 269 -14.50 -2.23 -14.20
N PRO A 270 -14.93 -2.24 -15.45
CA PRO A 270 -14.33 -3.08 -16.49
C PRO A 270 -12.81 -2.85 -16.67
N SER A 271 -12.30 -1.68 -16.29
CA SER A 271 -10.87 -1.32 -16.35
C SER A 271 -10.10 -1.58 -15.05
N GLY A 272 -10.71 -2.21 -14.04
CA GLY A 272 -10.10 -2.50 -12.75
C GLY A 272 -10.72 -1.74 -11.58
N LEU A 273 -10.01 -1.68 -10.45
CA LEU A 273 -10.45 -1.00 -9.25
C LEU A 273 -10.23 0.50 -9.34
N VAL A 274 -11.24 1.27 -8.97
CA VAL A 274 -11.22 2.74 -8.98
C VAL A 274 -11.64 3.27 -7.62
N ILE A 275 -10.82 4.13 -7.05
CA ILE A 275 -11.09 4.86 -5.82
C ILE A 275 -11.88 6.13 -6.17
N THR A 276 -12.95 6.43 -5.44
CA THR A 276 -13.56 7.77 -5.39
C THR A 276 -13.15 8.41 -4.08
N ASP A 277 -12.40 9.49 -4.14
CA ASP A 277 -11.86 10.18 -2.98
C ASP A 277 -12.87 11.14 -2.31
N GLY A 278 -12.50 11.74 -1.19
CA GLY A 278 -13.37 12.65 -0.45
C GLY A 278 -13.79 13.91 -1.20
N ARG A 279 -13.09 14.25 -2.30
CA ARG A 279 -13.47 15.36 -3.21
C ARG A 279 -14.20 14.88 -4.46
N ASN A 280 -14.68 13.63 -4.45
CA ASN A 280 -15.41 13.00 -5.55
C ASN A 280 -14.59 12.85 -6.84
N ARG A 281 -13.25 12.87 -6.74
CA ARG A 281 -12.34 12.60 -7.86
C ARG A 281 -12.04 11.11 -7.91
N THR A 282 -11.67 10.62 -9.09
CA THR A 282 -11.35 9.19 -9.27
C THR A 282 -9.86 8.97 -9.43
N ALA A 283 -9.33 7.91 -8.80
CA ALA A 283 -7.99 7.39 -8.96
C ALA A 283 -8.06 5.89 -9.29
N LYS A 284 -7.32 5.43 -10.30
CA LYS A 284 -7.26 4.00 -10.65
C LYS A 284 -6.17 3.30 -9.83
N ILE A 285 -6.44 2.08 -9.41
CA ILE A 285 -5.41 1.19 -8.90
C ILE A 285 -4.74 0.53 -10.12
N VAL A 286 -3.53 0.99 -10.45
CA VAL A 286 -2.80 0.53 -11.65
C VAL A 286 -1.97 -0.73 -11.39
N THR A 287 -1.54 -0.94 -10.15
CA THR A 287 -0.90 -2.18 -9.70
C THR A 287 -1.38 -2.48 -8.30
N ALA A 288 -1.92 -3.67 -8.10
CA ALA A 288 -2.40 -4.10 -6.80
C ALA A 288 -1.46 -5.13 -6.15
N ASP A 289 -1.60 -5.30 -4.82
CA ASP A 289 -1.01 -6.39 -4.05
C ASP A 289 0.53 -6.47 -4.06
N VAL A 290 1.21 -5.32 -4.14
CA VAL A 290 2.66 -5.28 -3.89
C VAL A 290 2.91 -5.52 -2.40
N ASN A 291 3.34 -6.74 -2.09
CA ASN A 291 3.49 -7.20 -0.72
C ASN A 291 4.72 -6.60 -0.03
N ALA A 292 4.54 -6.14 1.21
CA ALA A 292 5.59 -5.70 2.12
C ALA A 292 5.57 -6.53 3.40
N THR A 293 6.64 -6.48 4.21
CA THR A 293 6.73 -7.23 5.47
C THR A 293 5.69 -6.77 6.49
N ASN A 294 5.36 -5.49 6.49
CA ASN A 294 4.40 -4.86 7.40
C ASN A 294 3.13 -4.38 6.71
N GLY A 295 2.82 -4.85 5.49
CA GLY A 295 1.61 -4.41 4.81
C GLY A 295 1.52 -4.81 3.34
N VAL A 296 0.66 -4.09 2.63
CA VAL A 296 0.46 -4.20 1.18
C VAL A 296 0.39 -2.80 0.56
N ILE A 297 0.90 -2.66 -0.66
CA ILE A 297 0.86 -1.41 -1.42
C ILE A 297 -0.03 -1.61 -2.65
N HIS A 298 -0.91 -0.66 -2.90
CA HIS A 298 -1.66 -0.51 -4.15
C HIS A 298 -1.20 0.77 -4.84
N VAL A 299 -0.66 0.65 -6.03
CA VAL A 299 -0.18 1.80 -6.82
C VAL A 299 -1.37 2.50 -7.47
N ILE A 300 -1.45 3.81 -7.32
CA ILE A 300 -2.52 4.63 -7.86
C ILE A 300 -2.01 5.74 -8.79
N ASP A 301 -2.82 6.05 -9.82
CA ASP A 301 -2.50 7.05 -10.85
C ASP A 301 -2.85 8.50 -10.46
N ARG A 302 -3.47 8.70 -9.29
CA ARG A 302 -3.80 10.03 -8.77
C ARG A 302 -3.67 10.07 -7.25
N VAL A 303 -3.18 11.19 -6.69
CA VAL A 303 -3.21 11.45 -5.24
C VAL A 303 -4.66 11.64 -4.79
N ILE A 304 -5.11 10.85 -3.82
CA ILE A 304 -6.44 10.96 -3.24
C ILE A 304 -6.47 12.03 -2.14
N LEU A 305 -7.54 12.81 -2.10
CA LEU A 305 -7.67 13.91 -1.13
C LEU A 305 -8.87 13.69 -0.20
N PRO A 306 -8.72 14.01 1.10
CA PRO A 306 -9.86 14.05 2.00
C PRO A 306 -10.86 15.14 1.58
N ALA A 307 -12.12 14.95 1.94
CA ALA A 307 -13.13 15.96 1.71
C ALA A 307 -12.80 17.25 2.49
N ASN A 308 -12.90 18.36 1.83
CA ASN A 308 -12.65 19.68 2.41
C ASN A 308 -13.94 20.46 2.71
N LEU A 309 -15.08 20.02 2.15
CA LEU A 309 -16.39 20.63 2.32
C LEU A 309 -17.31 19.70 3.14
N ASP A 310 -18.11 20.25 4.02
CA ASP A 310 -19.21 19.54 4.67
C ASP A 310 -20.45 19.48 3.74
N ILE A 311 -21.52 18.85 4.21
CA ILE A 311 -22.78 18.68 3.45
C ILE A 311 -23.35 20.02 3.00
N VAL A 312 -23.39 21.00 3.91
CA VAL A 312 -23.95 22.34 3.62
C VAL A 312 -23.09 23.09 2.61
N GLN A 313 -21.78 23.08 2.80
CA GLN A 313 -20.83 23.70 1.88
C GLN A 313 -20.84 23.03 0.52
N THR A 314 -20.96 21.69 0.47
CA THR A 314 -21.05 20.93 -0.78
C THR A 314 -22.35 21.26 -1.52
N ALA A 315 -23.47 21.36 -0.82
CA ALA A 315 -24.75 21.79 -1.42
C ALA A 315 -24.65 23.24 -1.92
N ALA A 316 -24.07 24.15 -1.14
CA ALA A 316 -23.90 25.56 -1.52
C ALA A 316 -22.98 25.76 -2.75
N ALA A 317 -22.05 24.86 -2.98
CA ALA A 317 -21.17 24.89 -4.14
C ALA A 317 -21.85 24.42 -5.45
N ASN A 318 -23.05 23.83 -5.36
CA ASN A 318 -23.80 23.35 -6.51
C ASN A 318 -25.05 24.20 -6.77
N PRO A 319 -25.16 24.92 -7.91
CA PRO A 319 -26.31 25.75 -8.25
C PRO A 319 -27.66 25.03 -8.23
N ASP A 320 -27.69 23.72 -8.48
CA ASP A 320 -28.91 22.90 -8.48
C ASP A 320 -29.55 22.74 -7.11
N PHE A 321 -28.84 23.13 -6.03
CA PHE A 321 -29.32 23.06 -4.64
C PHE A 321 -29.56 24.43 -4.01
N SER A 322 -29.64 25.52 -4.80
CA SER A 322 -29.80 26.86 -4.23
C SER A 322 -31.07 26.98 -3.34
N LEU A 323 -32.20 26.38 -3.76
CA LEU A 323 -33.45 26.37 -2.95
C LEU A 323 -33.31 25.52 -1.70
N LEU A 324 -32.57 24.40 -1.76
CA LEU A 324 -32.25 23.57 -0.57
C LEU A 324 -31.42 24.38 0.44
N VAL A 325 -30.41 25.09 -0.02
CA VAL A 325 -29.55 25.92 0.83
C VAL A 325 -30.32 27.06 1.46
N GLU A 326 -31.20 27.74 0.69
CA GLU A 326 -32.11 28.75 1.23
C GLU A 326 -33.07 28.16 2.29
N ALA A 327 -33.64 26.98 2.04
CA ALA A 327 -34.52 26.28 2.98
C ALA A 327 -33.78 25.89 4.29
N VAL A 328 -32.58 25.33 4.18
CA VAL A 328 -31.72 24.98 5.35
C VAL A 328 -31.38 26.22 6.17
N THR A 329 -31.13 27.35 5.51
CA THR A 329 -30.86 28.63 6.16
C THR A 329 -32.12 29.17 6.86
N ALA A 330 -33.30 29.15 6.20
CA ALA A 330 -34.57 29.60 6.77
C ALA A 330 -34.99 28.75 7.99
N ALA A 331 -34.70 27.45 7.99
CA ALA A 331 -34.93 26.53 9.09
C ALA A 331 -33.89 26.62 10.23
N ASP A 332 -32.78 27.38 10.05
CA ASP A 332 -31.64 27.44 10.97
C ASP A 332 -30.96 26.06 11.22
N LEU A 333 -30.98 25.20 10.22
CA LEU A 333 -30.38 23.85 10.30
C LEU A 333 -28.91 23.78 9.85
N GLY A 334 -28.36 24.89 9.33
CA GLY A 334 -27.00 24.93 8.81
C GLY A 334 -25.95 24.50 9.83
N ALA A 335 -26.05 25.02 11.06
CA ALA A 335 -25.11 24.65 12.14
C ALA A 335 -25.21 23.18 12.56
N ILE A 336 -26.42 22.59 12.53
CA ILE A 336 -26.63 21.17 12.87
C ILE A 336 -26.06 20.28 11.78
N LEU A 337 -26.34 20.58 10.52
CA LEU A 337 -25.85 19.79 9.38
C LEU A 337 -24.34 19.96 9.09
N SER A 338 -23.71 20.97 9.69
CA SER A 338 -22.24 21.17 9.66
C SER A 338 -21.51 20.48 10.82
N GLN A 339 -22.22 19.86 11.79
CA GLN A 339 -21.63 19.08 12.88
C GLN A 339 -20.82 17.88 12.33
N PRO A 340 -19.89 17.34 13.15
CA PRO A 340 -19.21 16.10 12.80
C PRO A 340 -20.20 14.93 12.73
N GLY A 341 -20.71 14.60 11.55
CA GLY A 341 -21.66 13.51 11.33
C GLY A 341 -21.22 12.16 11.93
N PRO A 342 -21.44 11.05 11.26
CA PRO A 342 -21.81 10.99 9.85
C PRO A 342 -23.30 11.14 9.58
N PHE A 343 -23.63 11.81 8.47
CA PHE A 343 -25.00 11.98 7.98
C PHE A 343 -25.13 11.47 6.53
N THR A 344 -26.34 11.02 6.18
CA THR A 344 -26.75 10.80 4.79
C THR A 344 -27.91 11.74 4.49
N VAL A 345 -27.75 12.59 3.48
CA VAL A 345 -28.75 13.56 3.07
C VAL A 345 -29.31 13.19 1.71
N PHE A 346 -30.63 13.05 1.63
CA PHE A 346 -31.37 12.98 0.38
C PHE A 346 -31.68 14.40 -0.07
N ALA A 347 -30.83 14.95 -0.98
CA ALA A 347 -30.91 16.37 -1.37
C ALA A 347 -31.79 16.57 -2.59
N PRO A 348 -32.97 17.22 -2.42
CA PRO A 348 -33.85 17.56 -3.54
C PRO A 348 -33.22 18.68 -4.39
N THR A 349 -33.35 18.56 -5.71
CA THR A 349 -32.95 19.61 -6.64
C THR A 349 -33.88 20.81 -6.61
N ASN A 350 -33.47 21.94 -7.21
CA ASN A 350 -34.36 23.09 -7.39
C ASN A 350 -35.65 22.69 -8.12
N ALA A 351 -35.56 21.82 -9.13
CA ALA A 351 -36.75 21.34 -9.86
C ALA A 351 -37.71 20.57 -8.92
N ALA A 352 -37.17 19.77 -7.98
CA ALA A 352 -37.95 19.06 -6.98
C ALA A 352 -38.72 20.03 -6.05
N PHE A 353 -38.10 21.15 -5.64
CA PHE A 353 -38.77 22.19 -4.86
C PHE A 353 -39.86 22.91 -5.67
N VAL A 354 -39.59 23.29 -6.92
CA VAL A 354 -40.60 23.91 -7.79
C VAL A 354 -41.82 23.01 -7.99
N ALA A 355 -41.58 21.70 -8.19
CA ALA A 355 -42.66 20.72 -8.29
C ALA A 355 -43.49 20.64 -6.99
N LEU A 356 -42.84 20.67 -5.83
CA LEU A 356 -43.54 20.71 -4.52
C LEU A 356 -44.39 21.97 -4.35
N LEU A 357 -43.83 23.15 -4.67
CA LEU A 357 -44.59 24.43 -4.58
C LEU A 357 -45.83 24.43 -5.46
N THR A 358 -45.72 23.88 -6.67
CA THR A 358 -46.84 23.70 -7.59
C THR A 358 -47.89 22.73 -7.04
N GLU A 359 -47.46 21.59 -6.47
CA GLU A 359 -48.33 20.57 -5.86
C GLU A 359 -49.10 21.14 -4.66
N LEU A 360 -48.44 21.94 -3.81
CA LEU A 360 -49.05 22.55 -2.63
C LEU A 360 -49.84 23.82 -2.94
N GLY A 361 -49.79 24.37 -4.14
CA GLY A 361 -50.41 25.64 -4.52
C GLY A 361 -49.92 26.83 -3.69
N THR A 362 -48.65 26.84 -3.30
CA THR A 362 -48.01 27.82 -2.42
C THR A 362 -46.80 28.48 -3.04
N THR A 363 -46.35 29.60 -2.48
CA THR A 363 -45.13 30.28 -2.89
C THR A 363 -43.94 29.85 -2.05
N LYS A 364 -42.73 30.07 -2.56
CA LYS A 364 -41.49 29.83 -1.83
C LYS A 364 -41.45 30.59 -0.50
N GLU A 365 -41.82 31.86 -0.53
CA GLU A 365 -41.85 32.75 0.64
C GLU A 365 -42.80 32.23 1.73
N ALA A 366 -43.98 31.77 1.36
CA ALA A 366 -44.94 31.20 2.28
C ALA A 366 -44.48 29.89 2.89
N LEU A 367 -43.86 28.99 2.09
CA LEU A 367 -43.30 27.73 2.59
C LEU A 367 -42.14 27.99 3.56
N PHE A 368 -41.20 28.88 3.20
CA PHE A 368 -40.02 29.16 4.01
C PHE A 368 -40.31 29.98 5.27
N ALA A 369 -41.42 30.73 5.30
CA ALA A 369 -41.91 31.40 6.51
C ALA A 369 -42.39 30.41 7.57
N ASN A 370 -42.84 29.20 7.18
CA ASN A 370 -43.27 28.17 8.13
C ASN A 370 -42.05 27.32 8.59
N ARG A 371 -41.30 27.89 9.53
CA ARG A 371 -40.05 27.29 10.03
C ARG A 371 -40.24 25.89 10.63
N GLU A 372 -41.33 25.64 11.32
CA GLU A 372 -41.62 24.36 11.96
C GLU A 372 -41.81 23.26 10.91
N LEU A 373 -42.68 23.48 9.92
CA LEU A 373 -42.90 22.57 8.82
C LEU A 373 -41.61 22.35 8.03
N LEU A 374 -40.86 23.43 7.75
CA LEU A 374 -39.62 23.36 7.02
C LEU A 374 -38.56 22.51 7.75
N THR A 375 -38.43 22.70 9.07
CA THR A 375 -37.53 21.89 9.91
C THR A 375 -37.94 20.43 9.89
N GLN A 376 -39.21 20.10 10.02
CA GLN A 376 -39.70 18.73 9.98
C GLN A 376 -39.43 18.08 8.61
N VAL A 377 -39.71 18.77 7.53
CA VAL A 377 -39.42 18.26 6.16
C VAL A 377 -37.94 18.07 5.95
N LEU A 378 -37.09 19.05 6.28
CA LEU A 378 -35.64 18.95 6.04
C LEU A 378 -34.97 17.87 6.90
N THR A 379 -35.37 17.72 8.18
CA THR A 379 -34.83 16.62 9.03
C THR A 379 -35.32 15.24 8.56
N TYR A 380 -36.47 15.16 7.89
CA TYR A 380 -36.95 13.94 7.24
C TYR A 380 -36.07 13.51 6.03
N HIS A 381 -35.33 14.43 5.43
CA HIS A 381 -34.36 14.15 4.36
C HIS A 381 -33.01 13.66 4.87
N VAL A 382 -32.82 13.59 6.19
CA VAL A 382 -31.51 13.25 6.79
C VAL A 382 -31.60 11.96 7.58
N VAL A 383 -30.65 11.07 7.34
CA VAL A 383 -30.44 9.79 8.04
C VAL A 383 -29.08 9.81 8.72
N ALA A 384 -29.00 9.24 9.92
CA ALA A 384 -27.72 9.07 10.60
C ALA A 384 -26.84 8.00 9.90
N GLY A 385 -25.53 8.24 9.82
CA GLY A 385 -24.57 7.32 9.24
C GLY A 385 -24.16 7.66 7.81
N ASN A 386 -23.02 7.07 7.37
CA ASN A 386 -22.55 7.11 5.98
C ASN A 386 -23.18 5.96 5.19
N VAL A 387 -24.37 6.14 4.65
CA VAL A 387 -25.08 5.13 3.88
C VAL A 387 -24.79 5.34 2.40
N LEU A 388 -23.73 4.72 1.88
CA LEU A 388 -23.44 4.71 0.45
C LEU A 388 -24.45 3.83 -0.31
N LYS A 389 -24.56 4.01 -1.62
CA LYS A 389 -25.47 3.27 -2.49
C LYS A 389 -25.47 1.76 -2.23
N ALA A 390 -24.29 1.16 -2.07
CA ALA A 390 -24.13 -0.27 -1.84
C ALA A 390 -24.65 -0.74 -0.45
N ALA A 391 -24.80 0.19 0.51
CA ALA A 391 -25.25 -0.07 1.87
C ALA A 391 -26.69 0.43 2.14
N VAL A 392 -27.36 1.00 1.14
CA VAL A 392 -28.75 1.45 1.30
C VAL A 392 -29.63 0.26 1.65
N PRO A 393 -30.29 0.27 2.83
CA PRO A 393 -31.18 -0.83 3.21
C PRO A 393 -32.44 -0.77 2.34
N THR A 394 -32.55 -1.72 1.41
CA THR A 394 -33.68 -1.79 0.48
C THR A 394 -34.85 -2.56 1.08
N GLY A 395 -36.07 -2.07 0.84
CA GLY A 395 -37.31 -2.74 1.27
C GLY A 395 -37.59 -2.69 2.77
N THR A 396 -36.74 -2.01 3.56
CA THR A 396 -36.93 -1.85 5.01
C THR A 396 -37.14 -0.37 5.36
N ALA A 397 -37.83 -0.13 6.46
CA ALA A 397 -38.05 1.24 6.97
C ALA A 397 -36.74 1.80 7.55
N VAL A 398 -36.34 2.97 7.09
CA VAL A 398 -35.14 3.71 7.53
C VAL A 398 -35.63 4.93 8.34
N ALA A 399 -35.21 5.01 9.60
CA ALA A 399 -35.54 6.15 10.46
C ALA A 399 -34.73 7.38 10.03
N THR A 400 -35.39 8.54 10.05
CA THR A 400 -34.80 9.84 9.71
C THR A 400 -34.54 10.67 10.97
N LEU A 401 -33.82 11.78 10.84
CA LEU A 401 -33.61 12.71 11.95
C LEU A 401 -34.88 13.45 12.40
N ALA A 402 -35.98 13.39 11.63
CA ALA A 402 -37.29 13.93 12.05
C ALA A 402 -37.92 13.14 13.21
N GLY A 403 -37.39 11.94 13.51
CA GLY A 403 -37.84 11.11 14.63
C GLY A 403 -37.93 9.63 14.28
N PRO A 404 -37.93 8.74 15.28
CA PRO A 404 -37.86 7.29 15.07
C PRO A 404 -39.07 6.70 14.34
N THR A 405 -40.21 7.37 14.39
CA THR A 405 -41.45 7.01 13.67
C THR A 405 -41.53 7.63 12.27
N GLN A 406 -40.67 8.59 11.98
CA GLN A 406 -40.59 9.26 10.68
C GLN A 406 -39.60 8.48 9.78
N THR A 407 -40.14 7.49 9.06
CA THR A 407 -39.35 6.55 8.26
C THR A 407 -39.60 6.73 6.77
N LEU A 408 -38.62 6.35 5.98
CA LEU A 408 -38.74 6.18 4.53
C LEU A 408 -38.33 4.77 4.15
N THR A 409 -38.70 4.30 2.97
CA THR A 409 -38.24 3.05 2.39
C THR A 409 -37.56 3.31 1.05
N VAL A 410 -36.54 2.53 0.74
CA VAL A 410 -35.84 2.61 -0.56
C VAL A 410 -35.98 1.28 -1.27
N SER A 411 -36.41 1.31 -2.53
CA SER A 411 -36.48 0.09 -3.36
C SER A 411 -35.10 -0.30 -3.91
N PRO A 412 -34.93 -1.54 -4.40
CA PRO A 412 -33.70 -1.95 -5.10
C PRO A 412 -33.38 -1.11 -6.35
N SER A 413 -34.39 -0.49 -6.97
CA SER A 413 -34.23 0.45 -8.08
C SER A 413 -33.90 1.88 -7.65
N LEU A 414 -33.58 2.12 -6.36
CA LEU A 414 -33.25 3.40 -5.77
C LEU A 414 -34.41 4.43 -5.85
N VAL A 415 -35.62 3.95 -5.63
CA VAL A 415 -36.82 4.80 -5.48
C VAL A 415 -37.15 4.88 -3.99
N ILE A 416 -37.19 6.08 -3.46
CA ILE A 416 -37.63 6.35 -2.10
C ILE A 416 -39.16 6.39 -2.10
N THR A 417 -39.80 5.77 -1.12
CA THR A 417 -41.22 5.95 -0.81
C THR A 417 -41.32 6.61 0.55
N ASP A 418 -41.97 7.77 0.61
CA ASP A 418 -42.19 8.53 1.84
C ASP A 418 -43.44 8.02 2.59
N GLN A 419 -43.74 8.60 3.77
CA GLN A 419 -44.88 8.18 4.59
C GLN A 419 -46.24 8.54 4.00
N ARG A 420 -46.28 9.45 3.04
CA ARG A 420 -47.50 9.77 2.29
C ARG A 420 -47.70 8.90 1.05
N GLY A 421 -46.85 7.86 0.86
CA GLY A 421 -46.89 6.97 -0.30
C GLY A 421 -46.37 7.61 -1.59
N ARG A 422 -45.73 8.77 -1.51
CA ARG A 422 -45.14 9.47 -2.66
C ARG A 422 -43.79 8.86 -2.95
N THR A 423 -43.36 8.92 -4.21
CA THR A 423 -42.07 8.37 -4.64
C THR A 423 -41.12 9.46 -5.14
N ALA A 424 -39.85 9.31 -4.83
CA ALA A 424 -38.73 10.12 -5.33
C ALA A 424 -37.63 9.22 -5.87
N ASN A 425 -37.12 9.49 -7.05
CA ASN A 425 -35.96 8.76 -7.60
C ASN A 425 -34.66 9.34 -7.05
N ILE A 426 -33.71 8.48 -6.69
CA ILE A 426 -32.35 8.89 -6.42
C ILE A 426 -31.63 8.98 -7.77
N VAL A 427 -31.39 10.20 -8.25
CA VAL A 427 -30.82 10.48 -9.58
C VAL A 427 -29.30 10.53 -9.60
N ALA A 428 -28.67 10.82 -8.46
CA ALA A 428 -27.24 10.71 -8.28
C ALA A 428 -26.92 10.19 -6.87
N THR A 429 -25.88 9.38 -6.74
CA THR A 429 -25.54 8.73 -5.47
C THR A 429 -24.11 9.05 -5.06
N ASP A 430 -23.84 8.96 -3.74
CA ASP A 430 -22.50 8.91 -3.18
C ASP A 430 -21.67 10.16 -3.45
N VAL A 431 -22.24 11.36 -3.33
CA VAL A 431 -21.45 12.60 -3.27
C VAL A 431 -20.84 12.67 -1.87
N LEU A 432 -19.55 12.42 -1.77
CA LEU A 432 -18.82 12.35 -0.50
C LEU A 432 -18.56 13.75 0.05
N THR A 433 -18.69 13.91 1.36
CA THR A 433 -18.45 15.16 2.07
C THR A 433 -17.63 14.89 3.34
N ARG A 434 -17.14 15.94 4.00
CA ARG A 434 -16.35 15.81 5.22
C ARG A 434 -17.11 15.14 6.36
N ASN A 435 -18.41 15.34 6.45
CA ASN A 435 -19.26 14.86 7.54
C ASN A 435 -20.42 13.96 7.08
N GLY A 436 -20.38 13.43 5.85
CA GLY A 436 -21.43 12.54 5.39
C GLY A 436 -21.47 12.31 3.88
N VAL A 437 -22.64 11.92 3.41
CA VAL A 437 -22.93 11.58 2.01
C VAL A 437 -24.20 12.31 1.56
N ILE A 438 -24.21 12.76 0.30
CA ILE A 438 -25.41 13.30 -0.34
C ILE A 438 -25.85 12.34 -1.44
N HIS A 439 -27.16 12.03 -1.45
CA HIS A 439 -27.88 11.42 -2.57
C HIS A 439 -28.83 12.44 -3.15
N VAL A 440 -28.75 12.68 -4.44
CA VAL A 440 -29.59 13.65 -5.14
C VAL A 440 -30.93 13.01 -5.49
N ILE A 441 -32.03 13.69 -5.15
CA ILE A 441 -33.39 13.22 -5.44
C ILE A 441 -34.17 14.22 -6.30
N ASP A 442 -35.07 13.67 -7.15
CA ASP A 442 -35.89 14.45 -8.10
C ASP A 442 -37.20 14.96 -7.53
N ARG A 443 -37.51 14.63 -6.26
CA ARG A 443 -38.72 15.06 -5.58
C ARG A 443 -38.46 15.25 -4.08
N VAL A 444 -39.08 16.28 -3.48
CA VAL A 444 -39.06 16.46 -2.03
C VAL A 444 -39.94 15.39 -1.36
N ILE A 445 -39.37 14.66 -0.38
CA ILE A 445 -40.10 13.66 0.42
C ILE A 445 -40.76 14.30 1.64
N LEU A 446 -41.93 13.81 2.01
CA LEU A 446 -42.71 14.40 3.07
C LEU A 446 -42.97 13.43 4.23
N PRO A 447 -42.80 13.87 5.49
CA PRO A 447 -43.29 13.15 6.66
C PRO A 447 -44.81 13.15 6.71
N ASN A 448 -45.40 12.35 7.61
CA ASN A 448 -46.84 12.37 7.90
C ASN A 448 -47.25 13.66 8.57
#